data_99ab5fa9ae201fdc6e4f206d558c4ff6
#
_entry.id   99ab5fa9ae201fdc6e4f206d558c4ff6
#
_cell.length_a   1.000
_cell.length_b   1.000
_cell.length_c   1.000
_cell.angle_alpha   90.00
_cell.angle_beta   90.00
_cell.angle_gamma   90.00
#
_symmetry.space_group_name_H-M   'P 1'
#
loop_
_entity.id
_entity.type
_entity.pdbx_description
1 polymer ?
#
loop_
_entity_poly.entity_id
_entity_poly.type
_entity_poly.pdbx_seq_one_letter_code
_entity_poly.pdbx_strand_id
1 'polypeptide(L)'
;MKIFRYLIVAVLFLLVAGTSGAQTREEKKEALKTYVSEQVNGRTFKLEASMAYPMSGRSIPLTTPYGLQMKKDSVDVYLPYYGRAYQIPYGGGEGLRFKAPVENYSSKLKKDRYRITFEATTSEDNFRFSVDLYDDGSATFMSPCATGSPF
;
A
#
# COMPACT_ATOMS: atom_id res chain seq x y z
N MET A 1 6.35 -24.46 58.52
CA MET A 1 7.11 -24.55 57.26
C MET A 1 6.28 -24.79 56.01
N LYS A 2 5.17 -25.52 56.06
CA LYS A 2 4.33 -25.76 54.86
C LYS A 2 3.62 -24.50 54.36
N ILE A 3 3.11 -23.66 55.24
CA ILE A 3 2.40 -22.41 54.91
C ILE A 3 3.32 -21.41 54.18
N PHE A 4 4.59 -21.34 54.60
CA PHE A 4 5.58 -20.44 53.99
C PHE A 4 5.89 -20.83 52.54
N ARG A 5 5.88 -22.14 52.20
CA ARG A 5 6.08 -22.65 50.82
C ARG A 5 4.89 -22.30 49.92
N TYR A 6 3.67 -22.34 50.43
CA TYR A 6 2.47 -21.94 49.67
C TYR A 6 2.41 -20.43 49.43
N LEU A 7 2.90 -19.64 50.37
CA LEU A 7 3.01 -18.18 50.23
C LEU A 7 3.99 -17.78 49.14
N ILE A 8 5.15 -18.46 49.04
CA ILE A 8 6.15 -18.24 48.00
C ILE A 8 5.59 -18.63 46.64
N VAL A 9 4.87 -19.76 46.54
CA VAL A 9 4.25 -20.21 45.28
C VAL A 9 3.15 -19.26 44.81
N ALA A 10 2.33 -18.75 45.75
CA ALA A 10 1.29 -17.74 45.45
C ALA A 10 1.87 -16.40 44.98
N VAL A 11 2.98 -15.94 45.56
CA VAL A 11 3.66 -14.71 45.14
C VAL A 11 4.32 -14.92 43.76
N LEU A 12 4.87 -16.10 43.47
CA LEU A 12 5.44 -16.41 42.18
C LEU A 12 4.37 -16.48 41.08
N PHE A 13 3.16 -16.95 41.40
CA PHE A 13 2.03 -17.02 40.47
C PHE A 13 1.44 -15.61 40.15
N LEU A 14 1.49 -14.69 41.11
CA LEU A 14 1.08 -13.29 40.90
C LEU A 14 2.03 -12.49 40.03
N LEU A 15 3.33 -12.85 39.99
CA LEU A 15 4.33 -12.20 39.16
C LEU A 15 4.23 -12.59 37.68
N VAL A 16 3.59 -13.71 37.34
CA VAL A 16 3.42 -14.17 35.93
C VAL A 16 2.17 -13.57 35.28
N ALA A 17 1.20 -13.07 36.06
CA ALA A 17 -0.04 -12.50 35.54
C ALA A 17 0.08 -11.05 35.02
N GLY A 18 1.28 -10.46 35.06
CA GLY A 18 1.50 -9.02 34.77
C GLY A 18 1.99 -8.67 33.38
N THR A 19 2.16 -9.60 32.44
CA THR A 19 2.67 -9.30 31.11
C THR A 19 1.65 -9.51 29.99
N SER A 20 0.40 -9.12 30.22
CA SER A 20 -0.48 -8.76 29.10
C SER A 20 -0.03 -7.39 28.59
N GLY A 21 1.10 -7.37 27.88
CA GLY A 21 1.64 -6.17 27.28
C GLY A 21 0.66 -5.62 26.27
N ALA A 22 -0.13 -4.64 26.68
CA ALA A 22 -0.74 -3.74 25.73
C ALA A 22 0.40 -3.12 24.94
N GLN A 23 0.61 -3.58 23.72
CA GLN A 23 1.61 -3.00 22.82
C GLN A 23 1.44 -1.50 22.84
N THR A 24 2.49 -0.79 23.23
CA THR A 24 2.45 0.67 23.27
C THR A 24 2.19 1.19 21.86
N ARG A 25 1.60 2.37 21.75
CA ARG A 25 1.33 3.01 20.45
C ARG A 25 2.62 3.11 19.59
N GLU A 26 3.74 3.27 20.25
CA GLU A 26 5.06 3.35 19.62
C GLU A 26 5.53 2.01 19.07
N GLU A 27 5.37 0.92 19.81
CA GLU A 27 5.70 -0.44 19.33
C GLU A 27 4.87 -0.81 18.09
N LYS A 28 3.58 -0.46 18.07
CA LYS A 28 2.72 -0.67 16.90
C LYS A 28 3.19 0.15 15.70
N LYS A 29 3.63 1.39 15.93
CA LYS A 29 4.15 2.25 14.87
C LYS A 29 5.45 1.71 14.28
N GLU A 30 6.37 1.26 15.13
CA GLU A 30 7.64 0.68 14.66
C GLU A 30 7.43 -0.66 13.94
N ALA A 31 6.52 -1.50 14.43
CA ALA A 31 6.15 -2.75 13.75
C ALA A 31 5.55 -2.47 12.37
N LEU A 32 4.71 -1.44 12.23
CA LEU A 32 4.12 -1.05 10.96
C LEU A 32 5.16 -0.52 9.98
N LYS A 33 6.10 0.30 10.43
CA LYS A 33 7.23 0.77 9.60
C LYS A 33 8.08 -0.39 9.08
N THR A 34 8.39 -1.34 9.94
CA THR A 34 9.15 -2.54 9.56
C THR A 34 8.39 -3.32 8.50
N TYR A 35 7.10 -3.56 8.73
CA TYR A 35 6.23 -4.24 7.77
C TYR A 35 6.19 -3.52 6.41
N VAL A 36 5.98 -2.20 6.40
CA VAL A 36 5.98 -1.40 5.17
C VAL A 36 7.31 -1.52 4.44
N SER A 37 8.42 -1.41 5.16
CA SER A 37 9.77 -1.57 4.60
C SER A 37 9.98 -2.93 3.94
N GLU A 38 9.57 -4.01 4.59
CA GLU A 38 9.67 -5.37 4.06
C GLU A 38 8.82 -5.55 2.80
N GLN A 39 7.61 -5.03 2.79
CA GLN A 39 6.73 -5.10 1.62
C GLN A 39 7.30 -4.34 0.42
N VAL A 40 7.85 -3.15 0.64
CA VAL A 40 8.48 -2.34 -0.42
C VAL A 40 9.73 -3.02 -0.96
N ASN A 41 10.60 -3.53 -0.09
CA ASN A 41 11.83 -4.22 -0.49
C ASN A 41 11.53 -5.56 -1.18
N GLY A 42 10.51 -6.28 -0.71
CA GLY A 42 10.04 -7.52 -1.31
C GLY A 42 9.23 -7.32 -2.59
N ARG A 43 8.88 -6.09 -2.96
CA ARG A 43 7.98 -5.75 -4.07
C ARG A 43 6.66 -6.50 -4.01
N THR A 44 6.11 -6.64 -2.79
CA THR A 44 4.90 -7.42 -2.55
C THR A 44 3.96 -6.63 -1.67
N PHE A 45 3.16 -5.75 -2.26
CA PHE A 45 2.21 -4.91 -1.53
C PHE A 45 0.91 -4.74 -2.30
N LYS A 46 -0.17 -4.49 -1.57
CA LYS A 46 -1.49 -4.17 -2.10
C LYS A 46 -1.91 -2.81 -1.58
N LEU A 47 -2.32 -1.94 -2.48
CA LEU A 47 -2.86 -0.62 -2.18
C LEU A 47 -4.32 -0.58 -2.61
N GLU A 48 -5.19 -0.17 -1.72
CA GLU A 48 -6.61 0.04 -2.01
C GLU A 48 -6.90 1.55 -2.06
N ALA A 49 -7.61 1.97 -3.10
CA ALA A 49 -8.00 3.35 -3.27
C ALA A 49 -9.38 3.58 -2.66
N SER A 50 -9.45 4.39 -1.61
CA SER A 50 -10.70 4.79 -0.95
C SER A 50 -11.23 6.13 -1.41
N MET A 51 -10.35 6.98 -1.94
CA MET A 51 -10.68 8.32 -2.40
C MET A 51 -9.98 8.66 -3.71
N ALA A 52 -10.68 9.34 -4.61
CA ALA A 52 -10.08 9.95 -5.79
C ALA A 52 -10.09 11.47 -5.68
N TYR A 53 -9.00 12.08 -6.13
CA TYR A 53 -8.81 13.52 -6.17
C TYR A 53 -8.61 13.97 -7.62
N PRO A 54 -9.69 14.26 -8.37
CA PRO A 54 -9.59 14.76 -9.74
C PRO A 54 -8.86 16.10 -9.77
N MET A 55 -8.21 16.42 -10.89
CA MET A 55 -7.53 17.71 -11.08
C MET A 55 -8.51 18.90 -11.01
N SER A 56 -9.77 18.67 -11.32
CA SER A 56 -10.84 19.66 -11.19
C SER A 56 -12.06 19.01 -10.54
N GLY A 57 -12.56 19.61 -9.47
CA GLY A 57 -13.74 19.13 -8.76
C GLY A 57 -13.49 18.74 -7.30
N ARG A 58 -14.46 18.06 -6.70
CA ARG A 58 -14.41 17.60 -5.32
C ARG A 58 -13.80 16.19 -5.25
N SER A 59 -13.26 15.84 -4.09
CA SER A 59 -12.86 14.47 -3.80
C SER A 59 -14.05 13.53 -3.89
N ILE A 60 -13.83 12.34 -4.46
CA ILE A 60 -14.87 11.34 -4.73
C ILE A 60 -14.56 10.11 -3.90
N PRO A 61 -15.42 9.69 -2.96
CA PRO A 61 -15.29 8.43 -2.27
C PRO A 61 -15.51 7.27 -3.24
N LEU A 62 -14.62 6.28 -3.19
CA LEU A 62 -14.67 5.11 -4.04
C LEU A 62 -15.32 3.95 -3.30
N THR A 63 -16.42 3.43 -3.83
CA THR A 63 -17.15 2.28 -3.25
C THR A 63 -16.73 0.96 -3.88
N THR A 64 -16.17 1.00 -5.08
CA THR A 64 -15.60 -0.17 -5.75
C THR A 64 -14.19 -0.41 -5.23
N PRO A 65 -13.73 -1.66 -5.09
CA PRO A 65 -12.39 -1.99 -4.58
C PRO A 65 -11.30 -1.71 -5.63
N TYR A 66 -11.16 -0.44 -5.98
CA TYR A 66 -10.07 0.01 -6.84
C TYR A 66 -8.73 -0.11 -6.12
N GLY A 67 -7.67 -0.36 -6.87
CA GLY A 67 -6.36 -0.44 -6.26
C GLY A 67 -5.27 -0.95 -7.20
N LEU A 68 -4.15 -1.24 -6.61
CA LEU A 68 -2.95 -1.75 -7.26
C LEU A 68 -2.34 -2.85 -6.41
N GLN A 69 -2.05 -3.99 -7.00
CA GLN A 69 -1.34 -5.08 -6.35
C GLN A 69 -0.02 -5.37 -7.04
N MET A 70 1.08 -5.14 -6.33
CA MET A 70 2.43 -5.50 -6.77
C MET A 70 2.75 -6.92 -6.32
N LYS A 71 3.27 -7.75 -7.24
CA LYS A 71 3.73 -9.12 -6.99
C LYS A 71 5.09 -9.33 -7.65
N LYS A 72 6.16 -8.93 -6.94
CA LYS A 72 7.55 -9.01 -7.44
C LYS A 72 7.72 -8.32 -8.80
N ASP A 73 7.59 -9.07 -9.87
CA ASP A 73 7.85 -8.62 -11.24
C ASP A 73 6.58 -8.33 -12.04
N SER A 74 5.42 -8.33 -11.40
CA SER A 74 4.14 -8.04 -12.03
C SER A 74 3.27 -7.13 -11.18
N VAL A 75 2.46 -6.33 -11.84
CA VAL A 75 1.45 -5.48 -11.20
C VAL A 75 0.08 -5.80 -11.77
N ASP A 76 -0.91 -5.87 -10.89
CA ASP A 76 -2.33 -5.96 -11.20
C ASP A 76 -2.96 -4.62 -10.83
N VAL A 77 -3.53 -3.94 -11.81
CA VAL A 77 -4.05 -2.58 -11.67
C VAL A 77 -5.53 -2.58 -11.94
N TYR A 78 -6.29 -1.99 -11.02
CA TYR A 78 -7.70 -1.67 -11.21
C TYR A 78 -7.98 -0.29 -10.64
N LEU A 79 -8.01 0.73 -11.50
CA LEU A 79 -8.15 2.13 -11.10
C LEU A 79 -9.32 2.78 -11.83
N PRO A 80 -10.05 3.71 -11.17
CA PRO A 80 -11.08 4.49 -11.83
C PRO A 80 -10.43 5.46 -12.82
N TYR A 81 -11.08 5.67 -13.95
CA TYR A 81 -10.62 6.65 -14.91
C TYR A 81 -11.27 8.02 -14.63
N TYR A 82 -10.45 8.97 -14.21
CA TYR A 82 -10.86 10.36 -14.05
C TYR A 82 -10.02 11.28 -14.93
N GLY A 83 -10.22 11.22 -16.24
CA GLY A 83 -9.49 12.06 -17.19
C GLY A 83 -10.30 12.35 -18.44
N ARG A 84 -9.81 13.28 -19.28
CA ARG A 84 -10.33 13.43 -20.63
C ARG A 84 -9.83 12.26 -21.46
N ALA A 85 -10.71 11.31 -21.75
CA ALA A 85 -10.39 10.25 -22.69
C ALA A 85 -10.37 10.85 -24.11
N TYR A 86 -9.18 10.91 -24.70
CA TYR A 86 -9.09 11.16 -26.14
C TYR A 86 -9.48 9.92 -26.96
N GLN A 87 -9.42 8.74 -26.34
CA GLN A 87 -9.95 7.49 -26.88
C GLN A 87 -10.57 6.70 -25.73
N ILE A 88 -11.85 6.40 -25.84
CA ILE A 88 -12.52 5.46 -24.93
C ILE A 88 -12.14 4.06 -25.40
N PRO A 89 -11.49 3.21 -24.58
CA PRO A 89 -11.27 1.82 -24.97
C PRO A 89 -12.60 1.14 -25.29
N TYR A 90 -12.62 0.35 -26.33
CA TYR A 90 -13.79 -0.47 -26.69
C TYR A 90 -14.15 -1.36 -25.50
N GLY A 91 -15.28 -1.08 -24.85
CA GLY A 91 -15.75 -1.85 -23.70
C GLY A 91 -16.40 -1.03 -22.57
N GLY A 92 -16.47 0.30 -22.70
CA GLY A 92 -17.23 1.17 -21.78
C GLY A 92 -16.64 1.25 -20.38
N GLY A 93 -16.33 2.43 -19.94
CA GLY A 93 -16.40 3.03 -18.62
C GLY A 93 -15.93 2.34 -17.35
N GLU A 94 -15.34 1.14 -17.33
CA GLU A 94 -14.97 0.44 -16.10
C GLU A 94 -13.61 0.85 -15.48
N GLY A 95 -12.96 1.87 -16.00
CA GLY A 95 -11.65 2.30 -15.51
C GLY A 95 -10.48 1.57 -16.16
N LEU A 96 -9.27 1.83 -15.64
CA LEU A 96 -8.04 1.21 -16.11
C LEU A 96 -7.84 -0.14 -15.42
N ARG A 97 -7.97 -1.24 -16.15
CA ARG A 97 -7.80 -2.58 -15.61
C ARG A 97 -6.86 -3.39 -16.47
N PHE A 98 -5.71 -3.76 -15.94
CA PHE A 98 -4.74 -4.61 -16.60
C PHE A 98 -3.80 -5.31 -15.61
N LYS A 99 -3.12 -6.33 -16.13
CA LYS A 99 -2.01 -6.98 -15.45
C LYS A 99 -0.81 -6.97 -16.41
N ALA A 100 0.32 -6.49 -15.89
CA ALA A 100 1.52 -6.34 -16.74
C ALA A 100 2.81 -6.63 -15.93
N PRO A 101 3.91 -6.95 -16.62
CA PRO A 101 5.22 -6.98 -16.01
C PRO A 101 5.62 -5.59 -15.52
N VAL A 102 6.45 -5.55 -14.48
CA VAL A 102 6.98 -4.32 -13.88
C VAL A 102 8.40 -4.10 -14.36
N GLU A 103 8.64 -2.93 -14.91
CA GLU A 103 9.94 -2.49 -15.38
C GLU A 103 10.38 -1.23 -14.59
N ASN A 104 11.68 -0.96 -14.57
CA ASN A 104 12.26 0.25 -13.99
C ASN A 104 11.80 0.56 -12.55
N TYR A 105 11.61 -0.48 -11.74
CA TYR A 105 11.22 -0.31 -10.34
C TYR A 105 12.31 0.40 -9.54
N SER A 106 11.94 1.48 -8.87
CA SER A 106 12.79 2.24 -7.95
C SER A 106 12.02 2.60 -6.70
N SER A 107 12.60 2.37 -5.54
CA SER A 107 12.07 2.81 -4.26
C SER A 107 13.10 3.67 -3.54
N LYS A 108 12.69 4.84 -3.04
CA LYS A 108 13.55 5.76 -2.29
C LYS A 108 12.84 6.16 -1.01
N LEU A 109 13.50 5.93 0.12
CA LEU A 109 13.03 6.41 1.41
C LEU A 109 13.28 7.93 1.51
N LYS A 110 12.23 8.71 1.80
CA LYS A 110 12.27 10.15 2.04
C LYS A 110 11.57 10.46 3.35
N LYS A 111 12.33 10.74 4.42
CA LYS A 111 11.81 11.05 5.76
C LYS A 111 10.88 9.94 6.29
N ASP A 112 9.58 10.10 6.09
CA ASP A 112 8.48 9.29 6.63
C ASP A 112 7.72 8.49 5.55
N ARG A 113 8.24 8.45 4.31
CA ARG A 113 7.58 7.77 3.18
C ARG A 113 8.55 7.16 2.20
N TYR A 114 8.12 6.09 1.56
CA TYR A 114 8.76 5.52 0.39
C TYR A 114 8.16 6.13 -0.87
N ARG A 115 9.00 6.75 -1.69
CA ARG A 115 8.61 7.09 -3.06
C ARG A 115 8.98 5.94 -3.98
N ILE A 116 7.97 5.31 -4.54
CA ILE A 116 8.09 4.16 -5.43
C ILE A 116 7.72 4.62 -6.82
N THR A 117 8.56 4.32 -7.79
CA THR A 117 8.28 4.55 -9.22
C THR A 117 8.51 3.26 -9.98
N PHE A 118 7.66 2.98 -10.94
CA PHE A 118 7.81 1.83 -11.84
C PHE A 118 7.04 2.07 -13.14
N GLU A 119 7.36 1.26 -14.14
CA GLU A 119 6.69 1.24 -15.43
C GLU A 119 5.98 -0.10 -15.62
N ALA A 120 4.87 -0.07 -16.32
CA ALA A 120 4.09 -1.25 -16.67
C ALA A 120 3.68 -1.16 -18.12
N THR A 121 4.22 -2.07 -18.94
CA THR A 121 3.98 -2.13 -20.39
C THR A 121 2.87 -3.10 -20.69
N THR A 122 1.84 -2.64 -21.37
CA THR A 122 0.74 -3.45 -21.90
C THR A 122 0.88 -3.55 -23.42
N SER A 123 0.00 -4.33 -24.06
CA SER A 123 -0.07 -4.38 -25.53
C SER A 123 -0.54 -3.06 -26.16
N GLU A 124 -1.19 -2.21 -25.39
CA GLU A 124 -1.80 -0.96 -25.88
C GLU A 124 -0.96 0.27 -25.55
N ASP A 125 -0.33 0.27 -24.36
CA ASP A 125 0.38 1.47 -23.89
C ASP A 125 1.42 1.14 -22.80
N ASN A 126 2.30 2.08 -22.54
CA ASN A 126 3.27 2.03 -21.45
C ASN A 126 2.88 3.05 -20.37
N PHE A 127 2.66 2.56 -19.16
CA PHE A 127 2.19 3.35 -18.04
C PHE A 127 3.29 3.56 -16.99
N ARG A 128 3.53 4.81 -16.62
CA ARG A 128 4.41 5.15 -15.51
C ARG A 128 3.61 5.45 -14.25
N PHE A 129 3.93 4.77 -13.16
CA PHE A 129 3.32 4.93 -11.84
C PHE A 129 4.26 5.64 -10.88
N SER A 130 3.69 6.49 -10.03
CA SER A 130 4.37 7.09 -8.89
C SER A 130 3.50 6.91 -7.65
N VAL A 131 4.04 6.25 -6.64
CA VAL A 131 3.37 5.94 -5.38
C VAL A 131 4.18 6.51 -4.23
N ASP A 132 3.57 7.29 -3.37
CA ASP A 132 4.10 7.66 -2.07
C ASP A 132 3.41 6.79 -1.00
N LEU A 133 4.16 5.90 -0.36
CA LEU A 133 3.70 4.99 0.69
C LEU A 133 4.28 5.45 2.03
N TYR A 134 3.42 5.79 2.98
CA TYR A 134 3.81 6.34 4.27
C TYR A 134 4.04 5.25 5.33
N ASP A 135 4.77 5.61 6.37
CA ASP A 135 5.11 4.72 7.50
C ASP A 135 3.89 4.21 8.27
N ASP A 136 2.76 4.91 8.17
CA ASP A 136 1.48 4.54 8.78
C ASP A 136 0.63 3.60 7.92
N GLY A 137 1.19 3.15 6.78
CA GLY A 137 0.51 2.28 5.83
C GLY A 137 -0.43 3.02 4.87
N SER A 138 -0.61 4.33 5.01
CA SER A 138 -1.37 5.11 4.03
C SER A 138 -0.56 5.31 2.75
N ALA A 139 -1.23 5.46 1.63
CA ALA A 139 -0.59 5.65 0.35
C ALA A 139 -1.30 6.69 -0.51
N THR A 140 -0.52 7.40 -1.30
CA THR A 140 -1.03 8.27 -2.36
C THR A 140 -0.36 7.86 -3.66
N PHE A 141 -1.14 7.65 -4.70
CA PHE A 141 -0.59 7.40 -6.02
C PHE A 141 -1.21 8.34 -7.06
N MET A 142 -0.38 8.77 -8.00
CA MET A 142 -0.82 9.55 -9.13
C MET A 142 -1.35 8.63 -10.23
N SER A 143 -2.40 9.08 -10.91
CA SER A 143 -2.88 8.39 -12.10
C SER A 143 -1.74 8.17 -13.08
N PRO A 144 -1.60 6.98 -13.65
CA PRO A 144 -0.52 6.70 -14.59
C PRO A 144 -0.60 7.61 -15.81
N CYS A 145 0.55 8.16 -16.21
CA CYS A 145 0.69 8.81 -17.51
C CYS A 145 1.09 7.76 -18.52
N ALA A 146 0.38 7.67 -19.64
CA ALA A 146 0.84 6.94 -20.78
C ALA A 146 2.13 7.60 -21.32
N THR A 147 3.22 6.83 -21.39
CA THR A 147 4.54 7.35 -21.82
C THR A 147 4.79 7.16 -23.31
N GLY A 148 3.85 6.57 -24.01
CA GLY A 148 4.01 6.07 -25.39
C GLY A 148 3.27 6.81 -26.49
N SER A 149 2.65 7.97 -26.25
CA SER A 149 2.09 8.76 -27.36
C SER A 149 2.88 10.05 -27.55
N PRO A 150 3.79 10.11 -28.54
CA PRO A 150 4.17 11.38 -29.12
C PRO A 150 3.08 11.74 -30.15
N PHE A 151 2.05 12.46 -29.71
CA PHE A 151 1.20 13.32 -30.58
C PHE A 151 0.12 13.99 -29.76
#